data_d84753c6598051adbaf1f49ca847011a
#
_entry.id   d84753c6598051adbaf1f49ca847011a
#
_cell.length_a   1.000
_cell.length_b   1.000
_cell.length_c   1.000
_cell.angle_alpha   90.00
_cell.angle_beta   90.00
_cell.angle_gamma   90.00
#
_symmetry.space_group_name_H-M   'P 1'
#
loop_
_entity.id
_entity.type
_entity.pdbx_description
1 polymer ?
#
loop_
_entity_poly.entity_id
_entity_poly.type
_entity_poly.pdbx_seq_one_letter_code
_entity_poly.pdbx_strand_id
1 'polypeptide(L)'
;MSVSAALRAAGYGAFASALDASGYGEVLDHGPFTLFAPTDAAFAKLPHVSLDRLLHGGSERLQRVMSYHFVAGKVRAARLSGKRYRATMYGGADLIINGKTGLRINEATVTEPDINAGGCVAHGIDGVLWPREPVAAAR
;
A
#
# COMPACT_ATOMS: atom_id res chain seq x y z
N MET A 1 -16.63 5.67 -9.92
CA MET A 1 -16.10 5.95 -8.57
C MET A 1 -14.58 5.91 -8.62
N SER A 2 -13.94 6.90 -8.05
CA SER A 2 -12.47 6.94 -8.00
C SER A 2 -11.94 5.86 -7.05
N VAL A 3 -10.66 5.54 -7.22
CA VAL A 3 -10.00 4.56 -6.33
C VAL A 3 -10.05 5.04 -4.88
N SER A 4 -9.75 6.32 -4.64
CA SER A 4 -9.81 6.88 -3.28
C SER A 4 -11.21 6.80 -2.68
N ALA A 5 -12.23 7.12 -3.45
CA ALA A 5 -13.60 7.04 -2.96
C ALA A 5 -13.99 5.60 -2.63
N ALA A 6 -13.58 4.65 -3.47
CA ALA A 6 -13.84 3.24 -3.21
C ALA A 6 -13.14 2.75 -1.94
N LEU A 7 -11.91 3.20 -1.72
CA LEU A 7 -11.17 2.85 -0.51
C LEU A 7 -11.81 3.43 0.74
N ARG A 8 -12.29 4.68 0.67
CA ARG A 8 -13.01 5.28 1.80
C ARG A 8 -14.28 4.50 2.13
N ALA A 9 -15.02 4.11 1.10
CA ALA A 9 -16.24 3.32 1.29
C ALA A 9 -15.95 1.96 1.91
N ALA A 10 -14.77 1.40 1.64
CA ALA A 10 -14.36 0.11 2.20
C ALA A 10 -13.76 0.22 3.61
N GLY A 11 -13.61 1.44 4.14
CA GLY A 11 -13.07 1.64 5.49
C GLY A 11 -11.60 1.98 5.55
N TYR A 12 -10.97 2.33 4.43
CA TYR A 12 -9.55 2.66 4.34
C TYR A 12 -9.34 4.16 4.13
N GLY A 13 -10.00 4.96 4.96
CA GLY A 13 -9.99 6.41 4.80
C GLY A 13 -8.61 7.04 4.97
N ALA A 14 -7.81 6.57 5.91
CA ALA A 14 -6.48 7.10 6.13
C ALA A 14 -5.57 6.86 4.92
N PHE A 15 -5.62 5.65 4.37
CA PHE A 15 -4.84 5.32 3.18
C PHE A 15 -5.30 6.15 1.97
N ALA A 16 -6.61 6.28 1.80
CA ALA A 16 -7.18 7.08 0.71
C ALA A 16 -6.73 8.53 0.80
N SER A 17 -6.74 9.11 1.99
CA SER A 17 -6.28 10.48 2.19
C SER A 17 -4.80 10.65 1.88
N ALA A 18 -3.98 9.66 2.27
CA ALA A 18 -2.55 9.68 1.97
C ALA A 18 -2.30 9.58 0.46
N LEU A 19 -3.06 8.74 -0.24
CA LEU A 19 -2.95 8.64 -1.70
C LEU A 19 -3.30 9.96 -2.38
N ASP A 20 -4.36 10.60 -1.94
CA ASP A 20 -4.76 11.90 -2.51
C ASP A 20 -3.69 12.96 -2.24
N ALA A 21 -3.17 13.00 -1.03
CA ALA A 21 -2.13 13.96 -0.66
C ALA A 21 -0.83 13.74 -1.43
N SER A 22 -0.54 12.50 -1.81
CA SER A 22 0.66 12.18 -2.59
C SER A 22 0.51 12.48 -4.08
N GLY A 23 -0.72 12.70 -4.54
CA GLY A 23 -1.01 12.91 -5.96
C GLY A 23 -1.21 11.62 -6.76
N TYR A 24 -1.12 10.46 -6.12
CA TYR A 24 -1.27 9.18 -6.82
C TYR A 24 -2.72 8.78 -7.07
N GLY A 25 -3.69 9.45 -6.45
CA GLY A 25 -5.09 9.14 -6.69
C GLY A 25 -5.45 9.16 -8.17
N GLU A 26 -4.98 10.18 -8.87
CA GLU A 26 -5.23 10.31 -10.30
C GLU A 26 -4.51 9.24 -11.11
N VAL A 27 -3.27 8.91 -10.74
CA VAL A 27 -2.52 7.86 -11.41
C VAL A 27 -3.26 6.53 -11.33
N LEU A 28 -3.77 6.22 -10.15
CA LEU A 28 -4.48 4.95 -9.91
C LEU A 28 -5.80 4.87 -10.69
N ASP A 29 -6.41 6.00 -10.99
CA ASP A 29 -7.64 6.01 -11.76
C ASP A 29 -7.42 5.67 -13.24
N HIS A 30 -6.19 5.69 -13.71
CA HIS A 30 -5.86 5.49 -15.13
C HIS A 30 -5.35 4.10 -15.48
N GLY A 31 -5.25 3.21 -14.55
CA GLY A 31 -4.73 1.91 -14.90
C GLY A 31 -5.32 0.82 -14.06
N PRO A 32 -5.09 -0.44 -14.39
CA PRO A 32 -5.28 -1.46 -13.39
C PRO A 32 -4.05 -1.51 -12.50
N PHE A 33 -4.29 -1.42 -11.19
CA PHE A 33 -3.25 -1.55 -10.18
C PHE A 33 -3.73 -2.48 -9.08
N THR A 34 -2.78 -3.04 -8.36
CA THR A 34 -3.05 -3.77 -7.12
C THR A 34 -2.50 -2.94 -5.98
N LEU A 35 -3.34 -2.64 -5.00
CA LEU A 35 -2.96 -1.85 -3.85
C LEU A 35 -2.89 -2.72 -2.61
N PHE A 36 -1.92 -2.45 -1.77
CA PHE A 36 -1.86 -3.03 -0.43
C PHE A 36 -2.22 -1.91 0.53
N ALA A 37 -3.48 -1.93 0.98
CA ALA A 37 -4.08 -0.81 1.70
C ALA A 37 -3.97 -1.02 3.21
N PRO A 38 -3.08 -0.28 3.91
CA PRO A 38 -3.04 -0.37 5.36
C PRO A 38 -4.37 0.06 5.95
N THR A 39 -4.84 -0.66 6.96
CA THR A 39 -6.06 -0.31 7.67
C THR A 39 -5.86 1.00 8.43
N ASP A 40 -6.97 1.64 8.80
CA ASP A 40 -6.89 2.83 9.66
C ASP A 40 -6.18 2.50 10.97
N ALA A 41 -6.43 1.30 11.50
CA ALA A 41 -5.74 0.84 12.71
C ALA A 41 -4.23 0.70 12.50
N ALA A 42 -3.80 0.29 11.30
CA ALA A 42 -2.38 0.20 10.98
C ALA A 42 -1.71 1.57 11.04
N PHE A 43 -2.37 2.60 10.49
CA PHE A 43 -1.85 3.96 10.60
C PHE A 43 -1.85 4.45 12.04
N ALA A 44 -2.86 4.10 12.82
CA ALA A 44 -2.95 4.50 14.22
C ALA A 44 -1.86 3.87 15.09
N LYS A 45 -1.29 2.75 14.68
CA LYS A 45 -0.16 2.13 15.40
C LYS A 45 1.15 2.87 15.22
N LEU A 46 1.25 3.74 14.22
CA LEU A 46 2.49 4.47 13.98
C LEU A 46 2.74 5.46 15.12
N PRO A 47 4.01 5.62 15.56
CA PRO A 47 4.33 6.68 16.50
C PRO A 47 3.91 8.03 15.95
N HIS A 48 3.47 8.92 16.82
CA HIS A 48 2.99 10.24 16.41
C HIS A 48 3.99 10.97 15.51
N VAL A 49 5.27 10.89 15.83
CA VAL A 49 6.32 11.56 15.06
C VAL A 49 6.41 10.95 13.65
N SER A 50 6.32 9.62 13.55
CA SER A 50 6.39 8.95 12.25
C SER A 50 5.19 9.28 11.37
N LEU A 51 4.00 9.28 11.97
CA LEU A 51 2.78 9.61 11.25
C LEU A 51 2.79 11.06 10.77
N ASP A 52 3.21 11.98 11.64
CA ASP A 52 3.30 13.39 11.30
C ASP A 52 4.30 13.62 10.17
N ARG A 53 5.45 12.98 10.22
CA ARG A 53 6.45 13.08 9.14
C ARG A 53 5.93 12.52 7.83
N LEU A 54 5.15 11.45 7.90
CA LEU A 54 4.56 10.86 6.70
C LEU A 54 3.57 11.82 6.05
N LEU A 55 2.67 12.38 6.83
CA LEU A 55 1.59 13.22 6.31
C LEU A 55 2.02 14.67 6.04
N HIS A 56 2.97 15.18 6.79
CA HIS A 56 3.35 16.59 6.76
C HIS A 56 4.82 16.84 6.49
N GLY A 57 5.59 15.80 6.22
CA GLY A 57 7.03 15.89 5.99
C GLY A 57 7.44 16.23 4.57
N GLY A 58 6.48 16.60 3.74
CA GLY A 58 6.74 16.93 2.34
C GLY A 58 6.22 15.86 1.40
N SER A 59 5.85 16.29 0.20
CA SER A 59 5.21 15.41 -0.79
C SER A 59 6.13 14.30 -1.27
N GLU A 60 7.43 14.54 -1.34
CA GLU A 60 8.38 13.52 -1.82
C GLU A 60 8.43 12.30 -0.91
N ARG A 61 8.45 12.55 0.41
CA ARG A 61 8.47 11.46 1.38
C ARG A 61 7.16 10.66 1.31
N LEU A 62 6.04 11.37 1.24
CA LEU A 62 4.75 10.72 1.15
C LEU A 62 4.64 9.90 -0.14
N GLN A 63 5.08 10.45 -1.26
CA GLN A 63 5.09 9.73 -2.53
C GLN A 63 5.94 8.47 -2.46
N ARG A 64 7.11 8.56 -1.84
CA ARG A 64 7.99 7.39 -1.71
C ARG A 64 7.32 6.27 -0.94
N VAL A 65 6.70 6.60 0.19
CA VAL A 65 6.03 5.60 1.00
C VAL A 65 4.81 5.04 0.29
N MET A 66 4.00 5.90 -0.31
CA MET A 66 2.80 5.45 -1.01
C MET A 66 3.14 4.58 -2.22
N SER A 67 4.23 4.86 -2.92
CA SER A 67 4.63 4.07 -4.07
C SER A 67 5.01 2.63 -3.71
N TYR A 68 5.27 2.35 -2.44
CA TYR A 68 5.50 1.00 -1.94
C TYR A 68 4.21 0.20 -1.78
N HIS A 69 3.06 0.85 -1.90
CA HIS A 69 1.78 0.25 -1.58
C HIS A 69 0.97 -0.15 -2.81
N PHE A 70 1.51 0.03 -4.02
CA PHE A 70 0.79 -0.41 -5.20
C PHE A 70 1.75 -0.84 -6.32
N VAL A 71 1.24 -1.72 -7.17
CA VAL A 71 1.98 -2.32 -8.28
C VAL A 71 1.04 -2.39 -9.48
N ALA A 72 1.60 -2.28 -10.69
CA ALA A 72 0.83 -2.33 -11.92
C ALA A 72 0.20 -3.72 -12.12
N GLY A 73 -1.01 -3.72 -12.66
CA GLY A 73 -1.75 -4.95 -12.94
C GLY A 73 -2.68 -5.35 -11.81
N LYS A 74 -3.67 -6.16 -12.12
CA LYS A 74 -4.60 -6.70 -11.14
C LYS A 74 -4.14 -8.09 -10.70
N VAL A 75 -3.80 -8.22 -9.43
CA VAL A 75 -3.39 -9.49 -8.87
C VAL A 75 -4.32 -9.82 -7.70
N ARG A 76 -5.15 -10.83 -7.89
CA ARG A 76 -6.07 -11.27 -6.85
C ARG A 76 -5.38 -12.25 -5.93
N ALA A 77 -5.91 -12.38 -4.72
CA ALA A 77 -5.32 -13.21 -3.68
C ALA A 77 -5.14 -14.67 -4.14
N ALA A 78 -6.04 -15.19 -4.96
CA ALA A 78 -5.95 -16.55 -5.45
C ALA A 78 -4.65 -16.82 -6.23
N ARG A 79 -4.13 -15.83 -6.92
CA ARG A 79 -2.86 -15.98 -7.66
C ARG A 79 -1.66 -16.02 -6.75
N LEU A 80 -1.78 -15.46 -5.57
CA LEU A 80 -0.68 -15.35 -4.61
C LEU A 80 -0.69 -16.47 -3.59
N SER A 81 -1.83 -17.15 -3.43
CA SER A 81 -1.99 -18.19 -2.44
C SER A 81 -1.07 -19.37 -2.73
N GLY A 82 -0.42 -19.88 -1.70
CA GLY A 82 0.47 -21.04 -1.78
C GLY A 82 1.83 -20.78 -2.36
N LYS A 83 2.15 -19.55 -2.72
CA LYS A 83 3.38 -19.20 -3.41
C LYS A 83 4.10 -18.05 -2.72
N ARG A 84 5.36 -17.88 -3.10
CA ARG A 84 6.16 -16.77 -2.63
C ARG A 84 6.64 -15.99 -3.85
N TYR A 85 6.39 -14.69 -3.84
CA TYR A 85 6.73 -13.82 -4.96
C TYR A 85 7.60 -12.65 -4.52
N ARG A 86 8.43 -12.20 -5.45
CA ARG A 86 9.05 -10.89 -5.33
C ARG A 86 8.30 -9.97 -6.30
N ALA A 87 7.69 -8.92 -5.79
CA ALA A 87 6.97 -7.96 -6.60
C ALA A 87 7.71 -6.63 -6.63
N THR A 88 7.87 -6.06 -7.83
CA THR A 88 8.45 -4.74 -7.97
C THR A 88 7.32 -3.72 -7.90
N MET A 89 7.36 -2.88 -6.88
CA MET A 89 6.32 -1.89 -6.64
C MET A 89 6.50 -0.68 -7.56
N TYR A 90 5.48 0.17 -7.59
CA TYR A 90 5.47 1.33 -8.49
C TYR A 90 6.71 2.21 -8.33
N GLY A 91 7.20 2.36 -7.11
CA GLY A 91 8.41 3.12 -6.82
C GLY A 91 9.72 2.41 -7.15
N GLY A 92 9.67 1.21 -7.73
CA GLY A 92 10.86 0.45 -8.12
C GLY A 92 11.43 -0.45 -7.05
N ALA A 93 10.87 -0.44 -5.86
CA ALA A 93 11.33 -1.30 -4.76
C ALA A 93 10.68 -2.67 -4.84
N ASP A 94 11.41 -3.70 -4.44
CA ASP A 94 10.88 -5.05 -4.41
C ASP A 94 10.32 -5.38 -3.03
N LEU A 95 9.15 -6.00 -3.01
CA LEU A 95 8.54 -6.52 -1.79
C LEU A 95 8.39 -8.03 -1.90
N ILE A 96 8.44 -8.71 -0.77
CA ILE A 96 8.22 -10.14 -0.73
C ILE A 96 6.76 -10.40 -0.36
N ILE A 97 6.06 -11.10 -1.25
CA ILE A 97 4.69 -11.53 -1.01
C ILE A 97 4.74 -13.01 -0.71
N ASN A 98 4.33 -13.40 0.48
CA ASN A 98 4.34 -14.79 0.91
C ASN A 98 2.92 -15.27 1.14
N GLY A 99 2.47 -16.17 0.28
CA GLY A 99 1.13 -16.75 0.37
C GLY A 99 1.10 -18.18 0.91
N LYS A 100 2.22 -18.69 1.45
CA LYS A 100 2.31 -20.09 1.85
C LYS A 100 1.56 -20.40 3.15
N THR A 101 1.60 -19.48 4.11
CA THR A 101 0.96 -19.67 5.42
C THR A 101 0.01 -18.52 5.75
N GLY A 102 -0.82 -18.17 4.81
CA GLY A 102 -1.59 -16.94 4.86
C GLY A 102 -0.88 -15.92 3.97
N LEU A 103 -1.58 -14.88 3.60
CA LEU A 103 -1.01 -13.91 2.66
C LEU A 103 -0.33 -12.78 3.44
N ARG A 104 0.96 -12.64 3.22
CA ARG A 104 1.76 -11.62 3.91
C ARG A 104 2.55 -10.80 2.90
N ILE A 105 2.64 -9.51 3.15
CA ILE A 105 3.43 -8.58 2.35
C ILE A 105 4.54 -8.07 3.25
N ASN A 106 5.77 -8.54 3.03
CA ASN A 106 6.87 -8.35 3.97
C ASN A 106 6.44 -8.83 5.36
N GLU A 107 6.33 -7.93 6.33
CA GLU A 107 5.92 -8.25 7.69
C GLU A 107 4.44 -8.02 7.94
N ALA A 108 3.74 -7.38 7.01
CA ALA A 108 2.32 -7.11 7.16
C ALA A 108 1.49 -8.30 6.72
N THR A 109 0.37 -8.52 7.38
CA THR A 109 -0.54 -9.62 7.06
C THR A 109 -1.74 -9.06 6.32
N VAL A 110 -2.16 -9.74 5.24
CA VAL A 110 -3.39 -9.36 4.54
C VAL A 110 -4.58 -9.78 5.41
N THR A 111 -5.39 -8.80 5.78
CA THR A 111 -6.57 -9.02 6.62
C THR A 111 -7.86 -9.05 5.82
N GLU A 112 -7.86 -8.40 4.65
CA GLU A 112 -9.04 -8.35 3.80
C GLU A 112 -8.60 -8.38 2.33
N PRO A 113 -8.62 -9.55 1.68
CA PRO A 113 -8.19 -9.67 0.29
C PRO A 113 -9.28 -9.26 -0.70
N ASP A 114 -8.87 -8.96 -1.91
CA ASP A 114 -9.74 -8.79 -3.08
C ASP A 114 -10.85 -7.73 -2.89
N ILE A 115 -10.47 -6.55 -2.43
CA ILE A 115 -11.37 -5.42 -2.33
C ILE A 115 -11.44 -4.74 -3.70
N ASN A 116 -12.64 -4.53 -4.21
CA ASN A 116 -12.82 -3.75 -5.44
C ASN A 116 -12.62 -2.27 -5.15
N ALA A 117 -11.68 -1.66 -5.84
CA ALA A 117 -11.34 -0.25 -5.65
C ALA A 117 -11.32 0.45 -7.00
N GLY A 118 -12.50 0.82 -7.49
CA GLY A 118 -12.62 1.39 -8.83
C GLY A 118 -12.14 0.38 -9.87
N GLY A 119 -11.19 0.76 -10.71
CA GLY A 119 -10.55 -0.15 -11.67
C GLY A 119 -9.41 -0.98 -11.10
N CYS A 120 -9.19 -0.93 -9.78
CA CYS A 120 -8.09 -1.59 -9.12
C CYS A 120 -8.56 -2.65 -8.14
N VAL A 121 -7.63 -3.51 -7.72
CA VAL A 121 -7.87 -4.47 -6.65
C VAL A 121 -7.03 -4.05 -5.44
N ALA A 122 -7.64 -4.02 -4.27
CA ALA A 122 -6.92 -3.70 -3.04
C ALA A 122 -6.94 -4.90 -2.09
N HIS A 123 -5.85 -5.08 -1.37
CA HIS A 123 -5.77 -6.05 -0.30
C HIS A 123 -5.46 -5.30 0.98
N GLY A 124 -6.35 -5.39 1.96
CA GLY A 124 -6.15 -4.72 3.25
C GLY A 124 -5.05 -5.39 4.04
N ILE A 125 -4.12 -4.62 4.55
CA ILE A 125 -3.00 -5.12 5.35
C ILE A 125 -2.97 -4.45 6.71
N ASP A 126 -2.36 -5.12 7.68
CA ASP A 126 -2.36 -4.68 9.07
C ASP A 126 -1.13 -3.85 9.45
N GLY A 127 -0.31 -3.48 8.48
CA GLY A 127 0.86 -2.66 8.73
C GLY A 127 1.16 -1.76 7.55
N VAL A 128 1.78 -0.62 7.82
CA VAL A 128 2.23 0.30 6.77
C VAL A 128 3.55 -0.23 6.23
N LEU A 129 3.67 -0.27 4.90
CA LEU A 129 4.91 -0.69 4.24
C LEU A 129 5.86 0.50 4.17
N TRP A 130 7.06 0.32 4.70
CA TRP A 130 8.06 1.38 4.71
C TRP A 130 9.19 1.06 3.75
N PRO A 131 9.67 2.07 2.99
CA PRO A 131 10.87 1.87 2.18
C PRO A 131 12.04 1.59 3.10
N ARG A 132 12.83 0.58 2.71
CA ARG A 132 14.09 0.34 3.40
C ARG A 132 15.09 1.39 2.94
N GLU A 133 15.49 2.23 3.86
CA GLU A 133 16.55 3.18 3.57
C GLU A 133 17.86 2.41 3.43
N PRO A 134 18.67 2.68 2.39
CA PRO A 134 20.00 2.11 2.34
C PRO A 134 20.80 2.51 3.58
N VAL A 135 21.59 1.60 4.11
CA VAL A 135 22.39 1.89 5.28
C VAL A 135 23.26 3.11 5.08
N ALA A 136 23.80 3.26 3.87
CA ALA A 136 24.58 4.43 3.52
C ALA A 136 23.79 5.73 3.64
N ALA A 137 22.52 5.69 3.31
CA ALA A 137 21.66 6.87 3.38
C ALA A 137 21.19 7.16 4.80
N ALA A 138 21.30 6.21 5.70
CA ALA A 138 20.92 6.38 7.09
C ALA A 138 21.91 7.21 7.91
N ARG A 139 23.01 7.53 7.34
CA ARG A 139 24.02 8.34 8.02
C ARG A 139 23.93 9.79 7.71
#